data_f1e875801e1a44b57cf0e37abaa3b135
#
_entry.id   f1e875801e1a44b57cf0e37abaa3b135
#
_cell.length_a   1.000
_cell.length_b   1.000
_cell.length_c   1.000
_cell.angle_alpha   90.00
_cell.angle_beta   90.00
_cell.angle_gamma   90.00
#
_symmetry.space_group_name_H-M   'P 1'
#
loop_
_entity.id
_entity.type
_entity.pdbx_description
1 polymer ?
#
loop_
_entity_poly.entity_id
_entity_poly.type
_entity_poly.pdbx_seq_one_letter_code
_entity_poly.pdbx_strand_id
1 'polypeptide(L)'
;MAVKEQIYQIDGFIFYGKKEAEQAKKEAAGVEYLKAKIDKNQPEAVLSVYNKTVEENLFETPVGLSYMRELQQYLRKIPYIAEKDILPIPVKSGNADTKPKEQKEKTD
;
A
#
# COMPACT_ATOMS: atom_id res chain seq x y z
N MET A 1 -36.19 4.72 -12.76
CA MET A 1 -35.53 3.67 -12.08
C MET A 1 -34.17 4.09 -11.56
N ALA A 2 -33.92 3.69 -10.41
CA ALA A 2 -32.68 4.12 -9.81
C ALA A 2 -31.53 3.28 -10.30
N VAL A 3 -30.44 3.94 -10.48
CA VAL A 3 -29.24 3.24 -10.80
C VAL A 3 -28.70 2.64 -9.53
N LYS A 4 -28.45 1.36 -9.58
CA LYS A 4 -27.87 0.74 -8.44
C LYS A 4 -26.42 1.04 -8.41
N GLU A 5 -25.98 1.52 -7.29
CA GLU A 5 -24.56 1.70 -7.11
C GLU A 5 -23.91 0.34 -7.03
N GLN A 6 -22.84 0.19 -7.74
CA GLN A 6 -22.10 -1.03 -7.66
C GLN A 6 -21.03 -0.90 -6.61
N ILE A 7 -20.98 -1.88 -5.75
CA ILE A 7 -19.98 -1.92 -4.71
C ILE A 7 -19.07 -3.08 -5.01
N TYR A 8 -17.78 -2.81 -5.04
CA TYR A 8 -16.78 -3.82 -5.31
C TYR A 8 -16.00 -4.10 -4.04
N GLN A 9 -15.90 -5.36 -3.70
CA GLN A 9 -15.17 -5.74 -2.50
C GLN A 9 -13.94 -6.52 -2.90
N ILE A 10 -12.77 -5.99 -2.60
CA ILE A 10 -11.53 -6.60 -3.00
C ILE A 10 -10.62 -6.63 -1.79
N ASP A 11 -10.26 -7.84 -1.36
CA ASP A 11 -9.33 -8.01 -0.25
C ASP A 11 -9.79 -7.31 1.01
N GLY A 12 -11.10 -7.30 1.26
CA GLY A 12 -11.64 -6.68 2.45
C GLY A 12 -11.88 -5.19 2.35
N PHE A 13 -11.55 -4.59 1.23
CA PHE A 13 -11.78 -3.17 1.01
C PHE A 13 -12.94 -2.97 0.04
N ILE A 14 -13.67 -1.88 0.25
CA ILE A 14 -14.84 -1.59 -0.56
C ILE A 14 -14.52 -0.44 -1.50
N PHE A 15 -14.86 -0.64 -2.77
CA PHE A 15 -14.63 0.37 -3.80
C PHE A 15 -15.95 0.68 -4.49
N TYR A 16 -16.16 1.95 -4.80
CA TYR A 16 -17.39 2.38 -5.44
C TYR A 16 -17.21 2.65 -6.92
N GLY A 17 -15.97 2.80 -7.37
CA GLY A 17 -15.70 3.05 -8.77
C GLY A 17 -15.13 1.81 -9.43
N LYS A 18 -15.55 1.57 -10.67
CA LYS A 18 -15.08 0.40 -11.39
C LYS A 18 -13.58 0.47 -11.66
N LYS A 19 -13.11 1.64 -12.06
CA LYS A 19 -11.68 1.80 -12.35
C LYS A 19 -10.83 1.52 -11.13
N GLU A 20 -11.25 2.07 -10.01
CA GLU A 20 -10.53 1.88 -8.77
C GLU A 20 -10.53 0.42 -8.36
N ALA A 21 -11.68 -0.24 -8.54
CA ALA A 21 -11.78 -1.65 -8.20
C ALA A 21 -10.87 -2.49 -9.10
N GLU A 22 -10.77 -2.14 -10.36
CA GLU A 22 -9.90 -2.87 -11.27
C GLU A 22 -8.43 -2.69 -10.88
N GLN A 23 -8.08 -1.48 -10.50
CA GLN A 23 -6.72 -1.23 -10.01
C GLN A 23 -6.47 -2.05 -8.75
N ALA A 24 -7.45 -2.09 -7.85
CA ALA A 24 -7.31 -2.87 -6.63
C ALA A 24 -7.12 -4.35 -6.91
N LYS A 25 -7.80 -4.86 -7.92
CA LYS A 25 -7.63 -6.27 -8.29
C LYS A 25 -6.21 -6.53 -8.78
N LYS A 26 -5.67 -5.63 -9.56
CA LYS A 26 -4.31 -5.76 -10.03
C LYS A 26 -3.35 -5.73 -8.85
N GLU A 27 -3.62 -4.86 -7.89
CA GLU A 27 -2.75 -4.77 -6.73
C GLU A 27 -2.85 -6.00 -5.86
N ALA A 28 -4.04 -6.58 -5.75
CA ALA A 28 -4.19 -7.82 -5.01
C ALA A 28 -3.35 -8.93 -5.63
N ALA A 29 -3.36 -9.01 -6.95
CA ALA A 29 -2.52 -10.00 -7.64
C ALA A 29 -1.04 -9.71 -7.42
N GLY A 30 -0.68 -8.42 -7.43
CA GLY A 30 0.71 -8.04 -7.18
C GLY A 30 1.15 -8.38 -5.77
N VAL A 31 0.27 -8.18 -4.81
CA VAL A 31 0.56 -8.54 -3.43
C VAL A 31 0.81 -10.03 -3.30
N GLU A 32 -0.04 -10.84 -3.94
CA GLU A 32 0.15 -12.29 -3.89
C GLU A 32 1.47 -12.70 -4.52
N TYR A 33 1.82 -12.05 -5.63
CA TYR A 33 3.09 -12.31 -6.28
C TYR A 33 4.26 -11.98 -5.34
N LEU A 34 4.19 -10.83 -4.69
CA LEU A 34 5.25 -10.44 -3.77
C LEU A 34 5.33 -11.37 -2.57
N LYS A 35 4.19 -11.78 -2.05
CA LYS A 35 4.18 -12.70 -0.92
C LYS A 35 4.88 -14.01 -1.27
N ALA A 36 4.71 -14.46 -2.50
CA ALA A 36 5.36 -15.68 -2.94
C ALA A 36 6.85 -15.50 -3.13
N LYS A 37 7.28 -14.28 -3.44
CA LYS A 37 8.69 -14.01 -3.68
C LYS A 37 9.47 -13.62 -2.45
N ILE A 38 8.81 -12.99 -1.50
CA ILE A 38 9.50 -12.45 -0.34
C ILE A 38 9.77 -13.55 0.68
N ASP A 39 11.02 -13.60 1.13
CA ASP A 39 11.43 -14.52 2.17
C ASP A 39 11.77 -13.68 3.39
N LYS A 40 10.95 -13.77 4.42
CA LYS A 40 11.16 -12.96 5.61
C LYS A 40 12.37 -13.38 6.43
N ASN A 41 13.04 -14.45 6.01
CA ASN A 41 14.31 -14.80 6.61
C ASN A 41 15.46 -14.03 5.99
N GLN A 42 15.17 -13.20 4.98
CA GLN A 42 16.18 -12.38 4.33
C GLN A 42 15.74 -10.93 4.32
N PRO A 43 15.87 -10.24 5.46
CA PRO A 43 15.34 -8.88 5.58
C PRO A 43 15.91 -7.90 4.57
N GLU A 44 17.17 -8.07 4.19
CA GLU A 44 17.75 -7.14 3.22
C GLU A 44 17.13 -7.28 1.85
N ALA A 45 16.77 -8.51 1.48
CA ALA A 45 16.07 -8.70 0.23
C ALA A 45 14.66 -8.12 0.30
N VAL A 46 14.01 -8.24 1.45
CA VAL A 46 12.69 -7.65 1.64
C VAL A 46 12.78 -6.13 1.52
N LEU A 47 13.81 -5.54 2.12
CA LEU A 47 14.00 -4.09 2.04
C LEU A 47 14.16 -3.64 0.60
N SER A 48 14.94 -4.38 -0.18
CA SER A 48 15.16 -4.04 -1.57
C SER A 48 13.86 -4.08 -2.37
N VAL A 49 13.08 -5.12 -2.18
CA VAL A 49 11.80 -5.26 -2.87
C VAL A 49 10.83 -4.15 -2.43
N TYR A 50 10.77 -3.89 -1.13
CA TYR A 50 9.90 -2.86 -0.60
C TYR A 50 10.25 -1.49 -1.20
N ASN A 51 11.53 -1.13 -1.15
CA ASN A 51 11.94 0.18 -1.64
C ASN A 51 11.70 0.32 -3.14
N LYS A 52 11.95 -0.74 -3.90
CA LYS A 52 11.72 -0.69 -5.32
C LYS A 52 10.23 -0.50 -5.63
N THR A 53 9.38 -1.19 -4.89
CA THR A 53 7.94 -1.05 -5.09
C THR A 53 7.48 0.37 -4.78
N VAL A 54 8.04 0.98 -3.74
CA VAL A 54 7.72 2.36 -3.40
C VAL A 54 8.20 3.30 -4.51
N GLU A 55 9.45 3.11 -4.94
CA GLU A 55 10.03 3.99 -5.96
C GLU A 55 9.26 3.92 -7.28
N GLU A 56 8.79 2.74 -7.64
CA GLU A 56 8.06 2.57 -8.87
C GLU A 56 6.58 2.88 -8.73
N ASN A 57 6.17 3.21 -7.52
CA ASN A 57 4.80 3.63 -7.28
C ASN A 57 3.79 2.59 -7.76
N LEU A 58 4.06 1.34 -7.44
CA LEU A 58 3.26 0.24 -7.98
C LEU A 58 1.89 0.11 -7.35
N PHE A 59 1.73 0.56 -6.11
CA PHE A 59 0.47 0.40 -5.40
C PHE A 59 -0.14 1.77 -5.10
N GLU A 60 -1.42 1.91 -5.39
CA GLU A 60 -2.11 3.17 -5.21
C GLU A 60 -3.39 3.03 -4.40
N THR A 61 -3.92 1.82 -4.29
CA THR A 61 -5.16 1.61 -3.55
C THR A 61 -4.84 1.04 -2.18
N PRO A 62 -5.82 1.06 -1.26
CA PRO A 62 -5.59 0.49 0.06
C PRO A 62 -5.15 -0.96 0.03
N VAL A 63 -5.52 -1.70 -1.01
CA VAL A 63 -5.13 -3.11 -1.10
C VAL A 63 -3.62 -3.25 -1.10
N GLY A 64 -2.95 -2.58 -2.04
CA GLY A 64 -1.50 -2.68 -2.11
C GLY A 64 -0.81 -1.92 -1.01
N LEU A 65 -1.33 -0.73 -0.67
CA LEU A 65 -0.69 0.09 0.35
C LEU A 65 -0.74 -0.55 1.72
N SER A 66 -1.79 -1.32 1.99
CA SER A 66 -1.88 -2.04 3.25
C SER A 66 -0.76 -3.06 3.38
N TYR A 67 -0.46 -3.76 2.29
CA TYR A 67 0.63 -4.72 2.30
C TYR A 67 1.97 -4.01 2.46
N MET A 68 2.14 -2.86 1.82
CA MET A 68 3.38 -2.09 1.97
C MET A 68 3.57 -1.66 3.42
N ARG A 69 2.47 -1.30 4.08
CA ARG A 69 2.55 -0.93 5.48
C ARG A 69 2.99 -2.10 6.33
N GLU A 70 2.51 -3.28 6.01
CA GLU A 70 2.91 -4.51 6.68
C GLU A 70 4.41 -4.74 6.54
N LEU A 71 4.91 -4.60 5.33
CA LEU A 71 6.34 -4.78 5.09
C LEU A 71 7.17 -3.73 5.81
N GLN A 72 6.68 -2.49 5.81
CA GLN A 72 7.38 -1.42 6.50
C GLN A 72 7.52 -1.73 7.98
N GLN A 73 6.44 -2.19 8.60
CA GLN A 73 6.49 -2.52 10.02
C GLN A 73 7.41 -3.70 10.29
N TYR A 74 7.40 -4.67 9.39
CA TYR A 74 8.33 -5.78 9.54
C TYR A 74 9.77 -5.29 9.51
N LEU A 75 10.08 -4.42 8.54
CA LEU A 75 11.45 -3.93 8.39
C LEU A 75 11.89 -3.09 9.59
N ARG A 76 10.97 -2.34 10.17
CA ARG A 76 11.31 -1.52 11.32
C ARG A 76 11.67 -2.33 12.54
N LYS A 77 11.28 -3.59 12.57
CA LYS A 77 11.61 -4.45 13.69
C LYS A 77 12.96 -5.12 13.55
N ILE A 78 13.61 -4.96 12.41
CA ILE A 78 14.90 -5.58 12.17
C ILE A 78 15.98 -4.64 12.69
N PRO A 79 16.75 -5.04 13.70
CA PRO A 79 17.65 -4.08 14.36
C PRO A 79 18.73 -3.50 13.47
N TYR A 80 19.21 -4.26 12.50
CA TYR A 80 20.30 -3.77 11.67
C TYR A 80 19.86 -3.03 10.43
N ILE A 81 18.55 -2.85 10.24
CA ILE A 81 18.05 -2.04 9.13
C ILE A 81 17.76 -0.65 9.68
N ALA A 82 18.42 0.35 9.10
CA ALA A 82 18.25 1.71 9.56
C ALA A 82 16.92 2.28 9.08
N GLU A 83 16.27 3.02 9.94
CA GLU A 83 14.99 3.63 9.60
C GLU A 83 15.12 4.51 8.34
N LYS A 84 16.24 5.19 8.19
CA LYS A 84 16.46 6.07 7.06
C LYS A 84 16.52 5.32 5.73
N ASP A 85 16.77 4.02 5.78
CA ASP A 85 16.85 3.23 4.55
C ASP A 85 15.50 2.69 4.13
N ILE A 86 14.48 2.86 4.96
CA ILE A 86 13.14 2.40 4.65
C ILE A 86 12.36 3.57 4.08
N LEU A 87 12.03 3.50 2.80
CA LEU A 87 11.34 4.61 2.16
C LEU A 87 9.94 4.79 2.74
N PRO A 88 9.47 6.03 2.81
CA PRO A 88 8.09 6.25 3.28
C PRO A 88 7.09 5.79 2.23
N ILE A 89 5.93 5.38 2.71
CA ILE A 89 4.86 4.99 1.82
C ILE A 89 4.23 6.27 1.26
N PRO A 90 4.14 6.40 -0.07
CA PRO A 90 3.58 7.62 -0.64
C PRO A 90 2.10 7.78 -0.32
N VAL A 91 1.68 9.01 -0.12
CA VAL A 91 0.29 9.32 0.12
C VAL A 91 -0.24 10.02 -1.12
N LYS A 92 -1.31 9.49 -1.68
CA LYS A 92 -1.89 10.08 -2.87
C LYS A 92 -2.71 11.27 -2.49
N SER A 93 -2.32 12.41 -3.00
CA SER A 93 -2.99 13.63 -2.63
C SER A 93 -4.37 13.74 -3.22
N GLY A 94 -4.64 13.00 -4.24
CA GLY A 94 -5.98 13.04 -4.79
C GLY A 94 -6.99 12.62 -3.80
N ASN A 95 -6.57 12.04 -2.76
CA ASN A 95 -7.44 11.64 -1.77
C ASN A 95 -7.37 12.48 -0.64
N ALA A 96 -6.68 13.24 -0.74
CA ALA A 96 -6.44 13.90 0.35
C ALA A 96 -7.32 14.76 0.96
N ASP A 97 -7.42 14.63 0.31
CA ASP A 97 -7.80 15.33 0.74
C ASP A 97 -8.31 15.11 1.62
N THR A 98 -8.12 14.72 1.58
CA THR A 98 -8.29 14.52 2.37
C THR A 98 -7.91 14.49 3.39
N LYS A 99 -7.49 14.85 3.40
CA LYS A 99 -7.02 15.00 4.20
C LYS A 99 -6.80 15.01 5.17
N PRO A 100 -6.68 15.27 5.23
CA PRO A 100 -6.30 15.40 5.99
C PRO A 100 -6.07 15.36 6.92
N LYS A 101 -6.05 15.54 6.80
CA LYS A 101 -5.82 15.67 7.45
C LYS A 101 -5.33 15.45 8.37
N GLU A 102 -5.15 15.70 8.11
CA GLU A 102 -4.82 15.69 8.71
C GLU A 102 -4.22 15.60 9.30
N GLN A 103 -4.10 15.85 9.14
CA GLN A 103 -3.66 15.95 9.57
C GLN A 103 -3.12 16.12 10.15
N LYS A 104 -3.03 16.47 9.99
CA LYS A 104 -2.60 16.85 10.41
C LYS A 104 -2.11 16.96 11.19
N GLU A 105 -1.95 17.20 10.90
CA GLU A 105 -1.63 17.44 11.39
C GLU A 105 -1.08 17.56 11.95
N LYS A 106 -0.95 17.82 11.79
CA LYS A 106 -0.60 18.11 12.20
C LYS A 106 -0.31 18.40 12.85
N THR A 107 -0.12 18.72 12.53
CA THR A 107 -0.01 19.08 13.04
C THR A 107 0.13 19.28 13.56
N ASP A 108 0.23 19.57 13.17
CA ASP A 108 0.18 19.93 13.59
C ASP A 108 0.08 19.98 14.12
#